data_e378b676b9352a1c281f9e08c8132cf7
#
_entry.id   e378b676b9352a1c281f9e08c8132cf7
#
_cell.length_a   1.000
_cell.length_b   1.000
_cell.length_c   1.000
_cell.angle_alpha   90.00
_cell.angle_beta   90.00
_cell.angle_gamma   90.00
#
_symmetry.space_group_name_H-M   'P 1'
#
loop_
_entity.id
_entity.type
_entity.pdbx_description
1 polymer ?
#
loop_
_entity_poly.entity_id
_entity_poly.type
_entity_poly.pdbx_seq_one_letter_code
_entity_poly.pdbx_strand_id
1 'polypeptide(L)'
;MISDAYKKEIKEIYKELNVNSKGLSSKQARVNYQVYGKNILKEAHKRTKLEIFFDQFKNIMVILLFIVGFLSLAHAIITDGDFLEPIVIISTSIINCIMGYLQESKAENALGKLKKYSQDYVRVKRNGKYKNINSKNLTLGDYIVLESGDKVPADCRIVKNYFCKVDESILTGESINIDKILYNII
;
A
#
# COMPACT_ATOMS: atom_id res chain seq x y z
N MET A 1 19.55 6.66 -5.66
CA MET A 1 18.87 7.79 -4.99
C MET A 1 19.88 8.89 -4.79
N ILE A 2 19.51 10.14 -5.04
CA ILE A 2 20.38 11.28 -4.71
C ILE A 2 20.29 11.46 -3.20
N SER A 3 21.39 11.26 -2.50
CA SER A 3 21.46 11.57 -1.08
C SER A 3 21.38 13.09 -0.90
N ASP A 4 20.64 13.53 0.10
CA ASP A 4 20.52 14.95 0.48
C ASP A 4 20.03 15.88 -0.65
N ALA A 5 19.15 15.42 -1.53
CA ALA A 5 18.61 16.24 -2.62
C ALA A 5 17.96 17.55 -2.15
N TYR A 6 17.48 17.60 -0.92
CA TYR A 6 16.87 18.79 -0.31
C TYR A 6 17.89 19.89 0.00
N LYS A 7 19.18 19.56 0.17
CA LYS A 7 20.28 20.50 0.44
C LYS A 7 20.92 21.07 -0.84
N LYS A 8 20.73 20.39 -1.99
CA LYS A 8 21.38 20.74 -3.24
C LYS A 8 20.64 21.86 -3.98
N GLU A 9 21.38 22.67 -4.71
CA GLU A 9 20.77 23.62 -5.64
C GLU A 9 20.10 22.90 -6.82
N ILE A 10 19.02 23.50 -7.35
CA ILE A 10 18.25 22.93 -8.47
C ILE A 10 19.15 22.69 -9.70
N LYS A 11 20.11 23.56 -9.95
CA LYS A 11 21.07 23.42 -11.07
C LYS A 11 21.97 22.20 -10.92
N GLU A 12 22.39 21.89 -9.70
CA GLU A 12 23.21 20.71 -9.39
C GLU A 12 22.39 19.43 -9.60
N ILE A 13 21.14 19.41 -9.12
CA ILE A 13 20.23 18.28 -9.32
C ILE A 13 19.97 18.03 -10.81
N TYR A 14 19.75 19.08 -11.59
CA TYR A 14 19.60 18.97 -13.03
C TYR A 14 20.83 18.36 -13.71
N LYS A 15 22.02 18.77 -13.30
CA LYS A 15 23.29 18.25 -13.81
C LYS A 15 23.49 16.77 -13.41
N GLU A 16 23.25 16.44 -12.14
CA GLU A 16 23.41 15.09 -11.60
C GLU A 16 22.44 14.09 -12.26
N LEU A 17 21.19 14.49 -12.49
CA LEU A 17 20.16 13.69 -13.14
C LEU A 17 20.23 13.75 -14.68
N ASN A 18 21.12 14.57 -15.23
CA ASN A 18 21.21 14.83 -16.68
C ASN A 18 19.85 15.23 -17.30
N VAL A 19 19.16 16.14 -16.61
CA VAL A 19 17.83 16.63 -17.00
C VAL A 19 17.87 18.15 -17.20
N ASN A 20 16.85 18.67 -17.86
CA ASN A 20 16.68 20.11 -18.06
C ASN A 20 15.22 20.52 -17.82
N SER A 21 14.94 21.82 -17.95
CA SER A 21 13.59 22.37 -17.75
C SER A 21 12.53 21.87 -18.75
N LYS A 22 12.93 21.18 -19.84
CA LYS A 22 12.04 20.52 -20.79
C LYS A 22 11.63 19.12 -20.32
N GLY A 23 12.22 18.63 -19.22
CA GLY A 23 12.02 17.28 -18.70
C GLY A 23 12.80 16.21 -19.48
N LEU A 24 12.69 14.96 -19.05
CA LEU A 24 13.35 13.82 -19.70
C LEU A 24 12.91 13.65 -21.15
N SER A 25 13.82 13.21 -22.02
CA SER A 25 13.42 12.67 -23.31
C SER A 25 12.76 11.30 -23.13
N SER A 26 11.90 10.91 -24.07
CA SER A 26 11.24 9.59 -24.04
C SER A 26 12.25 8.43 -24.04
N LYS A 27 13.41 8.61 -24.65
CA LYS A 27 14.50 7.63 -24.69
C LYS A 27 15.15 7.52 -23.31
N GLN A 28 15.51 8.63 -22.68
CA GLN A 28 16.06 8.66 -21.32
C GLN A 28 15.10 8.09 -20.28
N ALA A 29 13.82 8.47 -20.36
CA ALA A 29 12.80 7.93 -19.46
C ALA A 29 12.69 6.40 -19.56
N ARG A 30 12.81 5.83 -20.77
CA ARG A 30 12.79 4.36 -20.98
C ARG A 30 14.04 3.71 -20.37
N VAL A 31 15.22 4.30 -20.57
CA VAL A 31 16.49 3.78 -20.00
C VAL A 31 16.43 3.85 -18.47
N ASN A 32 16.05 5.00 -17.92
CA ASN A 32 15.94 5.17 -16.47
C ASN A 32 14.93 4.19 -15.86
N TYR A 33 13.79 3.95 -16.54
CA TYR A 33 12.82 2.98 -16.09
C TYR A 33 13.36 1.53 -16.07
N GLN A 34 14.23 1.16 -17.01
CA GLN A 34 14.89 -0.14 -17.01
C GLN A 34 15.92 -0.28 -15.90
N VAL A 35 16.65 0.81 -15.60
CA VAL A 35 17.69 0.83 -14.55
C VAL A 35 17.10 0.87 -13.15
N TYR A 36 16.14 1.76 -12.92
CA TYR A 36 15.59 2.04 -11.57
C TYR A 36 14.30 1.26 -11.27
N GLY A 37 13.67 0.67 -12.28
CA GLY A 37 12.44 -0.10 -12.14
C GLY A 37 11.19 0.76 -12.05
N LYS A 38 10.10 0.12 -11.60
CA LYS A 38 8.79 0.74 -11.43
C LYS A 38 8.73 1.55 -10.14
N ASN A 39 8.04 2.69 -10.18
CA ASN A 39 7.69 3.43 -8.98
C ASN A 39 6.52 2.73 -8.26
N ILE A 40 6.84 1.72 -7.48
CA ILE A 40 5.88 0.96 -6.67
C ILE A 40 6.41 0.85 -5.25
N LEU A 41 5.57 1.15 -4.27
CA LEU A 41 5.84 0.76 -2.90
C LEU A 41 5.76 -0.77 -2.82
N LYS A 42 6.64 -1.40 -2.04
CA LYS A 42 6.50 -2.83 -1.74
C LYS A 42 5.12 -3.03 -1.11
N GLU A 43 4.22 -3.65 -1.87
CA GLU A 43 2.91 -3.98 -1.33
C GLU A 43 3.11 -4.96 -0.17
N ALA A 44 2.40 -4.75 0.93
CA ALA A 44 2.30 -5.75 1.98
C ALA A 44 1.79 -7.06 1.35
N HIS A 45 2.35 -8.17 1.81
CA HIS A 45 2.00 -9.50 1.31
C HIS A 45 0.47 -9.67 1.31
N LYS A 46 -0.08 -9.92 0.13
CA LYS A 46 -1.52 -10.18 -0.01
C LYS A 46 -1.79 -11.57 0.51
N ARG A 47 -2.56 -11.69 1.58
CA ARG A 47 -2.91 -12.98 2.17
C ARG A 47 -3.62 -13.87 1.15
N THR A 48 -3.16 -15.10 1.04
CA THR A 48 -3.79 -16.11 0.20
C THR A 48 -5.08 -16.63 0.85
N LYS A 49 -5.96 -17.20 0.05
CA LYS A 49 -7.21 -17.80 0.59
C LYS A 49 -6.93 -18.90 1.61
N LEU A 50 -5.85 -19.66 1.42
CA LEU A 50 -5.44 -20.70 2.36
C LEU A 50 -4.93 -20.11 3.67
N GLU A 51 -4.12 -19.04 3.62
CA GLU A 51 -3.68 -18.32 4.82
C GLU A 51 -4.87 -17.79 5.62
N ILE A 52 -5.86 -17.16 4.96
CA ILE A 52 -7.07 -16.68 5.62
C ILE A 52 -7.82 -17.83 6.29
N PHE A 53 -7.92 -18.99 5.63
CA PHE A 53 -8.59 -20.15 6.19
C PHE A 53 -7.87 -20.71 7.42
N PHE A 54 -6.56 -20.89 7.34
CA PHE A 54 -5.78 -21.40 8.48
C PHE A 54 -5.67 -20.39 9.64
N ASP A 55 -5.75 -19.09 9.36
CA ASP A 55 -5.77 -18.07 10.40
C ASP A 55 -7.03 -18.17 11.28
N GLN A 56 -8.15 -18.71 10.77
CA GLN A 56 -9.35 -18.95 11.59
C GLN A 56 -9.07 -19.91 12.75
N PHE A 57 -8.18 -20.88 12.54
CA PHE A 57 -7.82 -21.86 13.60
C PHE A 57 -6.84 -21.26 14.65
N LYS A 58 -6.29 -20.07 14.41
CA LYS A 58 -5.46 -19.35 15.41
C LYS A 58 -6.29 -18.51 16.37
N ASN A 59 -7.60 -18.38 16.11
CA ASN A 59 -8.49 -17.63 17.00
C ASN A 59 -8.65 -18.42 18.31
N ILE A 60 -8.33 -17.76 19.44
CA ILE A 60 -8.37 -18.39 20.78
C ILE A 60 -9.76 -18.96 21.10
N MET A 61 -10.84 -18.29 20.68
CA MET A 61 -12.21 -18.78 20.92
C MET A 61 -12.50 -20.06 20.16
N VAL A 62 -12.01 -20.16 18.91
CA VAL A 62 -12.16 -21.37 18.08
C VAL A 62 -11.34 -22.50 18.68
N ILE A 63 -10.12 -22.24 19.11
CA ILE A 63 -9.26 -23.24 19.80
C ILE A 63 -9.96 -23.78 21.04
N LEU A 64 -10.50 -22.91 21.89
CA LEU A 64 -11.21 -23.31 23.11
C LEU A 64 -12.43 -24.16 22.80
N LEU A 65 -13.24 -23.81 21.78
CA LEU A 65 -14.39 -24.58 21.36
C LEU A 65 -13.99 -25.99 20.87
N PHE A 66 -12.90 -26.09 20.09
CA PHE A 66 -12.41 -27.40 19.69
C PHE A 66 -11.92 -28.24 20.86
N ILE A 67 -11.20 -27.64 21.82
CA ILE A 67 -10.73 -28.31 23.02
C ILE A 67 -11.94 -28.87 23.81
N VAL A 68 -12.95 -28.03 24.06
CA VAL A 68 -14.16 -28.44 24.79
C VAL A 68 -14.89 -29.53 24.01
N GLY A 69 -15.06 -29.40 22.68
CA GLY A 69 -15.70 -30.38 21.84
C GLY A 69 -14.99 -31.72 21.84
N PHE A 70 -13.66 -31.75 21.79
CA PHE A 70 -12.89 -33.01 21.87
C PHE A 70 -12.91 -33.63 23.27
N LEU A 71 -12.89 -32.82 24.33
CA LEU A 71 -13.03 -33.32 25.71
C LEU A 71 -14.43 -33.92 25.93
N SER A 72 -15.49 -33.25 25.46
CA SER A 72 -16.86 -33.79 25.51
C SER A 72 -17.00 -35.08 24.73
N LEU A 73 -16.36 -35.16 23.54
CA LEU A 73 -16.33 -36.38 22.74
C LEU A 73 -15.61 -37.53 23.47
N ALA A 74 -14.45 -37.26 24.06
CA ALA A 74 -13.72 -38.25 24.82
C ALA A 74 -14.52 -38.74 26.05
N HIS A 75 -15.22 -37.85 26.73
CA HIS A 75 -16.10 -38.19 27.84
C HIS A 75 -17.25 -39.09 27.36
N ALA A 76 -17.91 -38.74 26.26
CA ALA A 76 -19.00 -39.55 25.71
C ALA A 76 -18.57 -40.97 25.33
N ILE A 77 -17.35 -41.12 24.77
CA ILE A 77 -16.78 -42.44 24.43
C ILE A 77 -16.50 -43.29 25.68
N ILE A 78 -15.95 -42.67 26.74
CA ILE A 78 -15.55 -43.38 27.97
C ILE A 78 -16.78 -43.83 28.80
N THR A 79 -17.84 -43.01 28.78
CA THR A 79 -19.04 -43.25 29.62
C THR A 79 -20.19 -43.89 28.88
N ASP A 80 -20.02 -44.31 27.62
CA ASP A 80 -21.12 -44.71 26.72
C ASP A 80 -22.28 -43.70 26.74
N GLY A 81 -21.94 -42.42 26.82
CA GLY A 81 -22.89 -41.34 26.96
C GLY A 81 -23.45 -40.84 25.65
N ASP A 82 -24.20 -39.72 25.70
CA ASP A 82 -24.80 -39.08 24.54
C ASP A 82 -23.78 -38.38 23.67
N PHE A 83 -23.75 -38.63 22.37
CA PHE A 83 -22.92 -38.02 21.37
C PHE A 83 -23.48 -36.71 20.81
N LEU A 84 -24.70 -36.30 21.16
CA LEU A 84 -25.33 -35.09 20.67
C LEU A 84 -24.54 -33.84 21.08
N GLU A 85 -24.14 -33.77 22.34
CA GLU A 85 -23.39 -32.61 22.88
C GLU A 85 -22.09 -32.36 22.13
N PRO A 86 -21.12 -33.29 22.02
CA PRO A 86 -19.87 -33.07 21.28
C PRO A 86 -20.10 -32.79 19.79
N ILE A 87 -21.09 -33.41 19.16
CA ILE A 87 -21.42 -33.13 17.75
C ILE A 87 -21.87 -31.69 17.56
N VAL A 88 -22.74 -31.19 18.43
CA VAL A 88 -23.21 -29.79 18.36
C VAL A 88 -22.06 -28.82 18.55
N ILE A 89 -21.17 -29.03 19.54
CA ILE A 89 -20.04 -28.15 19.81
C ILE A 89 -19.07 -28.13 18.63
N ILE A 90 -18.71 -29.30 18.10
CA ILE A 90 -17.76 -29.39 16.97
C ILE A 90 -18.37 -28.78 15.69
N SER A 91 -19.65 -29.09 15.42
CA SER A 91 -20.36 -28.54 14.26
C SER A 91 -20.43 -27.00 14.32
N THR A 92 -20.73 -26.43 15.48
CA THR A 92 -20.74 -24.98 15.72
C THR A 92 -19.36 -24.37 15.49
N SER A 93 -18.29 -25.04 15.95
CA SER A 93 -16.92 -24.61 15.74
C SER A 93 -16.55 -24.57 14.25
N ILE A 94 -16.95 -25.59 13.48
CA ILE A 94 -16.73 -25.63 12.03
C ILE A 94 -17.50 -24.52 11.32
N ILE A 95 -18.77 -24.33 11.69
CA ILE A 95 -19.59 -23.24 11.12
C ILE A 95 -18.95 -21.88 11.39
N ASN A 96 -18.46 -21.63 12.60
CA ASN A 96 -17.76 -20.40 12.96
C ASN A 96 -16.50 -20.19 12.09
N CYS A 97 -15.70 -21.23 11.85
CA CYS A 97 -14.53 -21.15 10.97
C CYS A 97 -14.92 -20.77 9.53
N ILE A 98 -15.98 -21.39 9.00
CA ILE A 98 -16.46 -21.10 7.64
C ILE A 98 -16.97 -19.66 7.56
N MET A 99 -17.74 -19.20 8.54
CA MET A 99 -18.26 -17.83 8.57
C MET A 99 -17.13 -16.80 8.68
N GLY A 100 -16.15 -17.02 9.56
CA GLY A 100 -14.97 -16.18 9.69
C GLY A 100 -14.19 -16.09 8.37
N TYR A 101 -13.92 -17.21 7.72
CA TYR A 101 -13.29 -17.24 6.41
C TYR A 101 -14.07 -16.43 5.36
N LEU A 102 -15.38 -16.60 5.27
CA LEU A 102 -16.21 -15.87 4.31
C LEU A 102 -16.19 -14.36 4.56
N GLN A 103 -16.29 -13.94 5.82
CA GLN A 103 -16.26 -12.51 6.21
C GLN A 103 -14.91 -11.89 5.88
N GLU A 104 -13.81 -12.51 6.29
CA GLU A 104 -12.46 -12.00 6.07
C GLU A 104 -12.10 -11.99 4.58
N SER A 105 -12.47 -13.03 3.82
CA SER A 105 -12.26 -13.07 2.37
C SER A 105 -13.03 -11.95 1.63
N LYS A 106 -14.25 -11.63 2.06
CA LYS A 106 -15.02 -10.50 1.51
C LYS A 106 -14.35 -9.17 1.83
N ALA A 107 -13.88 -8.98 3.06
CA ALA A 107 -13.18 -7.77 3.48
C ALA A 107 -11.88 -7.55 2.69
N GLU A 108 -11.05 -8.58 2.54
CA GLU A 108 -9.80 -8.52 1.75
C GLU A 108 -10.06 -8.18 0.28
N ASN A 109 -11.10 -8.78 -0.31
CA ASN A 109 -11.50 -8.49 -1.69
C ASN A 109 -12.01 -7.04 -1.86
N ALA A 110 -12.74 -6.50 -0.88
CA ALA A 110 -13.21 -5.12 -0.89
C ALA A 110 -12.02 -4.13 -0.82
N LEU A 111 -11.07 -4.38 0.08
CA LEU A 111 -9.83 -3.60 0.18
C LEU A 111 -9.00 -3.67 -1.12
N GLY A 112 -8.91 -4.85 -1.73
CA GLY A 112 -8.23 -5.02 -3.01
C GLY A 112 -8.86 -4.23 -4.16
N LYS A 113 -10.21 -4.12 -4.18
CA LYS A 113 -10.92 -3.28 -5.16
C LYS A 113 -10.63 -1.80 -4.93
N LEU A 114 -10.70 -1.30 -3.69
CA LEU A 114 -10.39 0.09 -3.35
C LEU A 114 -8.98 0.48 -3.78
N LYS A 115 -7.98 -0.38 -3.54
CA LYS A 115 -6.60 -0.17 -4.01
C LYS A 115 -6.49 -0.09 -5.54
N LYS A 116 -7.30 -0.84 -6.29
CA LYS A 116 -7.31 -0.78 -7.76
C LYS A 116 -7.90 0.52 -8.31
N TYR A 117 -8.91 1.08 -7.63
CA TYR A 117 -9.52 2.35 -8.04
C TYR A 117 -8.62 3.57 -7.77
N SER A 118 -7.63 3.45 -6.90
CA SER A 118 -6.60 4.46 -6.67
C SER A 118 -5.42 4.30 -7.65
N GLN A 119 -5.70 4.17 -8.94
CA GLN A 119 -4.66 4.29 -9.97
C GLN A 119 -4.38 5.77 -10.19
N ASP A 120 -3.36 6.25 -9.53
CA ASP A 120 -2.98 7.65 -9.60
C ASP A 120 -2.28 7.93 -10.94
N TYR A 121 -2.91 8.75 -11.77
CA TYR A 121 -2.28 9.32 -12.95
C TYR A 121 -1.56 10.60 -12.52
N VAL A 122 -0.38 10.80 -13.08
CA VAL A 122 0.47 11.95 -12.78
C VAL A 122 0.79 12.68 -14.05
N ARG A 123 0.70 14.00 -14.00
CA ARG A 123 1.07 14.89 -15.11
C ARG A 123 2.58 15.11 -15.10
N VAL A 124 3.25 14.62 -16.13
CA VAL A 124 4.71 14.77 -16.31
C VAL A 124 5.03 15.62 -17.52
N LYS A 125 6.18 16.28 -17.47
CA LYS A 125 6.75 17.00 -18.61
C LYS A 125 7.89 16.18 -19.19
N ARG A 126 7.70 15.65 -20.40
CA ARG A 126 8.73 14.92 -21.18
C ARG A 126 8.84 15.50 -22.58
N ASN A 127 10.04 15.66 -23.10
CA ASN A 127 10.29 16.30 -24.42
C ASN A 127 9.64 17.70 -24.53
N GLY A 128 9.56 18.46 -23.46
CA GLY A 128 8.90 19.77 -23.42
C GLY A 128 7.37 19.75 -23.45
N LYS A 129 6.74 18.57 -23.53
CA LYS A 129 5.27 18.40 -23.59
C LYS A 129 4.74 17.77 -22.31
N TYR A 130 3.58 18.22 -21.87
CA TYR A 130 2.88 17.61 -20.73
C TYR A 130 2.13 16.34 -21.18
N LYS A 131 2.21 15.29 -20.35
CA LYS A 131 1.54 14.01 -20.58
C LYS A 131 1.05 13.45 -19.25
N ASN A 132 -0.10 12.82 -19.24
CA ASN A 132 -0.56 12.04 -18.10
C ASN A 132 -0.04 10.61 -18.24
N ILE A 133 0.66 10.13 -17.23
CA ILE A 133 1.15 8.76 -17.15
C ILE A 133 0.69 8.12 -15.85
N ASN A 134 0.65 6.80 -15.82
CA ASN A 134 0.42 6.10 -14.56
C ASN A 134 1.61 6.35 -13.62
N SER A 135 1.34 6.64 -12.33
CA SER A 135 2.37 6.90 -11.32
C SER A 135 3.43 5.80 -11.23
N LYS A 136 3.05 4.55 -11.50
CA LYS A 136 3.97 3.39 -11.53
C LYS A 136 5.03 3.49 -12.65
N ASN A 137 4.79 4.33 -13.66
CA ASN A 137 5.69 4.56 -14.79
C ASN A 137 6.56 5.81 -14.62
N LEU A 138 6.50 6.44 -13.44
CA LEU A 138 7.46 7.47 -13.06
C LEU A 138 8.86 6.87 -12.94
N THR A 139 9.84 7.67 -13.32
CA THR A 139 11.24 7.29 -13.18
C THR A 139 12.06 8.45 -12.64
N LEU A 140 13.24 8.15 -12.13
CA LEU A 140 14.15 9.15 -11.61
C LEU A 140 14.48 10.21 -12.68
N GLY A 141 14.33 11.48 -12.30
CA GLY A 141 14.53 12.63 -13.18
C GLY A 141 13.29 13.11 -13.95
N ASP A 142 12.12 12.48 -13.75
CA ASP A 142 10.88 13.00 -14.29
C ASP A 142 10.53 14.37 -13.67
N TYR A 143 10.08 15.28 -14.52
CA TYR A 143 9.52 16.55 -14.09
C TYR A 143 8.00 16.39 -13.96
N ILE A 144 7.50 16.41 -12.72
CA ILE A 144 6.08 16.25 -12.42
C ILE A 144 5.43 17.61 -12.15
N VAL A 145 4.14 17.69 -12.44
CA VAL A 145 3.29 18.85 -12.11
C VAL A 145 2.19 18.35 -11.19
N LEU A 146 2.10 18.95 -10.03
CA LEU A 146 1.07 18.68 -9.04
C LEU A 146 0.13 19.89 -8.95
N GLU A 147 -1.15 19.61 -8.90
CA GLU A 147 -2.22 20.57 -8.71
C GLU A 147 -2.87 20.38 -7.32
N SER A 148 -3.70 21.31 -6.89
CA SER A 148 -4.40 21.19 -5.60
C SER A 148 -5.28 19.94 -5.59
N GLY A 149 -5.15 19.12 -4.53
CA GLY A 149 -5.84 17.84 -4.38
C GLY A 149 -5.07 16.63 -4.92
N ASP A 150 -3.96 16.82 -5.63
CA ASP A 150 -3.13 15.72 -6.10
C ASP A 150 -2.35 15.07 -4.94
N LYS A 151 -2.19 13.76 -5.02
CA LYS A 151 -1.26 13.04 -4.14
C LYS A 151 0.15 13.11 -4.67
N VAL A 152 1.13 13.30 -3.78
CA VAL A 152 2.55 13.23 -4.13
C VAL A 152 2.90 11.78 -4.48
N PRO A 153 3.28 11.49 -5.74
CA PRO A 153 3.38 10.10 -6.23
C PRO A 153 4.72 9.43 -5.97
N ALA A 154 5.73 10.19 -5.57
CA ALA A 154 7.09 9.74 -5.31
C ALA A 154 7.84 10.81 -4.50
N ASP A 155 9.05 10.48 -4.03
CA ASP A 155 9.95 11.45 -3.44
C ASP A 155 10.33 12.51 -4.47
N CYS A 156 10.04 13.78 -4.17
CA CYS A 156 10.15 14.87 -5.12
C CYS A 156 10.94 16.04 -4.54
N ARG A 157 11.71 16.71 -5.41
CA ARG A 157 12.31 18.01 -5.11
C ARG A 157 11.51 19.11 -5.79
N ILE A 158 11.04 20.07 -5.03
CA ILE A 158 10.33 21.23 -5.57
C ILE A 158 11.31 22.10 -6.37
N VAL A 159 11.00 22.31 -7.64
CA VAL A 159 11.79 23.15 -8.55
C VAL A 159 11.08 24.45 -8.90
N LYS A 160 9.78 24.53 -8.71
CA LYS A 160 8.95 25.71 -8.87
C LYS A 160 7.74 25.59 -7.95
N ASN A 161 7.44 26.66 -7.24
CA ASN A 161 6.37 26.68 -6.26
C ASN A 161 5.45 27.89 -6.48
N TYR A 162 4.15 27.64 -6.34
CA TYR A 162 3.10 28.63 -6.28
C TYR A 162 2.23 28.36 -5.05
N PHE A 163 2.68 28.78 -3.86
CA PHE A 163 1.97 28.57 -2.59
C PHE A 163 1.61 27.09 -2.31
N CYS A 164 2.59 26.20 -2.45
CA CYS A 164 2.40 24.78 -2.23
C CYS A 164 2.24 24.46 -0.75
N LYS A 165 1.06 23.95 -0.37
CA LYS A 165 0.81 23.40 0.96
C LYS A 165 0.57 21.89 0.82
N VAL A 166 1.12 21.12 1.74
CA VAL A 166 1.00 19.66 1.74
C VAL A 166 0.37 19.21 3.05
N ASP A 167 -0.63 18.36 2.94
CA ASP A 167 -1.19 17.64 4.07
C ASP A 167 -0.32 16.44 4.39
N GLU A 168 0.33 16.45 5.53
CA GLU A 168 1.20 15.38 6.02
C GLU A 168 0.56 14.64 7.21
N SER A 169 -0.73 14.82 7.45
CA SER A 169 -1.47 14.25 8.59
C SER A 169 -1.34 12.74 8.72
N ILE A 170 -1.22 12.02 7.59
CA ILE A 170 -1.01 10.57 7.55
C ILE A 170 0.35 10.17 8.16
N LEU A 171 1.35 11.04 8.09
CA LEU A 171 2.71 10.78 8.60
C LEU A 171 2.91 11.33 10.01
N THR A 172 2.41 12.53 10.26
CA THR A 172 2.66 13.27 11.51
C THR A 172 1.54 13.12 12.53
N GLY A 173 0.32 12.78 12.08
CA GLY A 173 -0.89 12.80 12.88
C GLY A 173 -1.47 14.21 13.08
N GLU A 174 -0.83 15.26 12.57
CA GLU A 174 -1.28 16.65 12.68
C GLU A 174 -2.09 17.05 11.44
N SER A 175 -3.26 17.61 11.64
CA SER A 175 -4.18 18.02 10.54
C SER A 175 -3.85 19.41 9.97
N ILE A 176 -2.65 19.94 10.19
CA ILE A 176 -2.22 21.24 9.71
C ILE A 176 -1.44 21.08 8.42
N ASN A 177 -1.87 21.79 7.37
CA ASN A 177 -1.16 21.84 6.11
C ASN A 177 0.18 22.57 6.26
N ILE A 178 1.26 21.95 5.82
CA ILE A 178 2.62 22.47 5.92
C ILE A 178 3.01 23.18 4.62
N ASP A 179 3.48 24.43 4.74
CA ASP A 179 3.99 25.18 3.59
C ASP A 179 5.31 24.55 3.10
N LYS A 180 5.37 24.19 1.82
CA LYS A 180 6.59 23.71 1.18
C LYS A 180 7.20 24.80 0.34
N ILE A 181 8.40 25.22 0.71
CA ILE A 181 9.14 26.30 0.04
C ILE A 181 10.33 25.76 -0.76
N LEU A 182 10.77 26.54 -1.75
CA LEU A 182 11.90 26.20 -2.63
C LEU A 182 13.23 26.09 -1.88
N TYR A 183 13.37 26.81 -0.78
CA TYR A 183 14.56 26.89 0.05
C TYR A 183 14.19 26.55 1.50
N ASN A 184 14.43 25.32 1.91
CA ASN A 184 14.69 25.01 3.31
C ASN A 184 16.15 24.63 3.40
N ILE A 185 17.00 25.66 3.46
CA ILE A 185 18.35 25.56 4.00
C ILE A 185 18.25 26.13 5.39
N ILE A 186 18.11 25.31 6.37
CA ILE A 186 18.54 25.56 7.75
C ILE A 186 19.51 24.45 8.09
#